data_a51797a2b6c90bb48d77810bb8d5c474
#
_entry.id   a51797a2b6c90bb48d77810bb8d5c474
#
_cell.length_a   1.000
_cell.length_b   1.000
_cell.length_c   1.000
_cell.angle_alpha   90.00
_cell.angle_beta   90.00
_cell.angle_gamma   90.00
#
_symmetry.space_group_name_H-M   'P 1'
#
loop_
_entity.id
_entity.type
_entity.pdbx_description
1 polymer ?
#
loop_
_entity_poly.entity_id
_entity_poly.type
_entity_poly.pdbx_seq_one_letter_code
_entity_poly.pdbx_strand_id
1 'polypeptide(L)'
;MTASFDDIWDDVTAEDKQERHSRFIEAMPRIFPWYQVYRMKDDGTSKAITIKEDVAEKYNDDANQYAIFFTPNGNFQKSWGIRRKNTATEIYCFCIDRDDTPNNKTKFWLDFPLHPSLIVETYRWYHAYWLIEPSVECHTHLEKRNAVQKWLCDYMWWDQQAKDVTRMLRMPWYKYW
;
A
#
# COMPACT_ATOMS: atom_id res chain seq x y z
N MET A 1 -33.19 -6.15 -4.19
CA MET A 1 -32.36 -5.15 -4.91
C MET A 1 -31.05 -5.08 -4.19
N THR A 2 -30.01 -5.68 -4.73
CA THR A 2 -28.65 -5.53 -4.23
C THR A 2 -28.05 -4.36 -5.00
N ALA A 3 -27.84 -3.22 -4.34
CA ALA A 3 -27.07 -2.14 -4.91
C ALA A 3 -25.72 -2.68 -5.38
N SER A 4 -25.32 -2.36 -6.60
CA SER A 4 -24.01 -2.74 -7.10
C SER A 4 -22.95 -1.93 -6.31
N PHE A 5 -21.74 -2.44 -6.21
CA PHE A 5 -20.66 -1.77 -5.49
C PHE A 5 -20.27 -0.45 -6.18
N ASP A 6 -20.45 -0.39 -7.49
CA ASP A 6 -20.25 0.81 -8.31
C ASP A 6 -21.23 1.91 -7.93
N ASP A 7 -22.49 1.56 -7.59
CA ASP A 7 -23.51 2.52 -7.15
C ASP A 7 -23.09 3.24 -5.85
N ILE A 8 -22.31 2.59 -4.96
CA ILE A 8 -21.85 3.17 -3.68
C ILE A 8 -20.70 4.17 -3.89
N TRP A 9 -19.88 3.98 -4.94
CA TRP A 9 -18.75 4.88 -5.22
C TRP A 9 -19.17 6.10 -6.02
N ASP A 10 -20.17 5.98 -6.85
CA ASP A 10 -20.70 7.10 -7.63
C ASP A 10 -21.43 8.10 -6.73
N ASP A 11 -22.00 7.66 -5.60
CA ASP A 11 -22.67 8.51 -4.60
C ASP A 11 -21.69 9.21 -3.62
N VAL A 12 -20.39 8.86 -3.62
CA VAL A 12 -19.40 9.49 -2.72
C VAL A 12 -18.99 10.85 -3.28
N THR A 13 -19.36 11.90 -2.57
CA THR A 13 -19.03 13.27 -2.98
C THR A 13 -17.51 13.53 -3.00
N ALA A 14 -17.08 14.57 -3.71
CA ALA A 14 -15.67 14.99 -3.70
C ALA A 14 -15.21 15.38 -2.29
N GLU A 15 -16.11 15.92 -1.47
CA GLU A 15 -15.87 16.30 -0.07
C GLU A 15 -15.64 15.06 0.81
N ASP A 16 -16.45 14.01 0.66
CA ASP A 16 -16.27 12.74 1.35
C ASP A 16 -14.94 12.08 0.98
N LYS A 17 -14.55 12.14 -0.30
CA LYS A 17 -13.26 11.61 -0.77
C LYS A 17 -12.09 12.36 -0.13
N GLN A 18 -12.17 13.68 -0.05
CA GLN A 18 -11.16 14.52 0.58
C GLN A 18 -11.05 14.26 2.08
N GLU A 19 -12.18 14.12 2.77
CA GLU A 19 -12.19 13.79 4.21
C GLU A 19 -11.57 12.42 4.47
N ARG A 20 -11.92 11.40 3.70
CA ARG A 20 -11.33 10.05 3.81
C ARG A 20 -9.83 10.04 3.54
N HIS A 21 -9.38 10.81 2.54
CA HIS A 21 -7.95 11.00 2.26
C HIS A 21 -7.25 11.62 3.47
N SER A 22 -7.76 12.72 4.00
CA SER A 22 -7.18 13.41 5.15
C SER A 22 -7.07 12.50 6.36
N ARG A 23 -8.13 11.74 6.68
CA ARG A 23 -8.13 10.75 7.77
C ARG A 23 -7.10 9.64 7.58
N PHE A 24 -6.94 9.16 6.34
CA PHE A 24 -5.93 8.14 6.04
C PHE A 24 -4.51 8.69 6.23
N ILE A 25 -4.21 9.87 5.68
CA ILE A 25 -2.91 10.52 5.84
C ILE A 25 -2.60 10.77 7.32
N GLU A 26 -3.54 11.25 8.10
CA GLU A 26 -3.40 11.42 9.55
C GLU A 26 -3.11 10.10 10.30
N ALA A 27 -3.71 9.01 9.85
CA ALA A 27 -3.52 7.69 10.46
C ALA A 27 -2.18 7.03 10.08
N MET A 28 -1.63 7.35 8.90
CA MET A 28 -0.43 6.72 8.34
C MET A 28 0.76 6.64 9.31
N PRO A 29 1.17 7.71 10.02
CA PRO A 29 2.30 7.65 10.96
C PRO A 29 2.06 6.72 12.15
N ARG A 30 0.80 6.46 12.51
CA ARG A 30 0.44 5.55 13.60
C ARG A 30 0.40 4.10 13.13
N ILE A 31 -0.07 3.88 11.89
CA ILE A 31 -0.23 2.54 11.29
C ILE A 31 1.11 2.03 10.76
N PHE A 32 1.87 2.91 10.12
CA PHE A 32 3.16 2.60 9.50
C PHE A 32 4.22 3.60 10.01
N PRO A 33 4.79 3.42 11.20
CA PRO A 33 5.60 4.45 11.89
C PRO A 33 6.78 4.99 11.10
N TRP A 34 7.29 4.24 10.14
CA TRP A 34 8.49 4.58 9.37
C TRP A 34 8.27 4.48 7.86
N TYR A 35 7.03 4.65 7.40
CA TYR A 35 6.76 4.65 5.97
C TYR A 35 7.54 5.74 5.24
N GLN A 36 7.83 5.48 3.98
CA GLN A 36 8.47 6.45 3.10
C GLN A 36 7.60 6.65 1.87
N VAL A 37 7.51 7.89 1.42
CA VAL A 37 6.72 8.28 0.25
C VAL A 37 7.63 8.46 -0.95
N TYR A 38 7.17 8.03 -2.10
CA TYR A 38 7.89 8.07 -3.37
C TYR A 38 7.01 8.63 -4.47
N ARG A 39 7.63 9.30 -5.43
CA ARG A 39 7.01 9.60 -6.71
C ARG A 39 7.67 8.82 -7.84
N MET A 40 6.89 8.41 -8.80
CA MET A 40 7.36 7.72 -10.01
C MET A 40 6.36 7.98 -11.14
N LYS A 41 6.81 8.08 -12.40
CA LYS A 41 5.88 8.11 -13.53
C LYS A 41 5.12 6.79 -13.61
N ASP A 42 3.82 6.87 -13.91
CA ASP A 42 2.92 5.72 -13.88
C ASP A 42 3.26 4.69 -14.97
N ASP A 43 3.80 5.16 -16.06
CA ASP A 43 4.28 4.34 -17.18
C ASP A 43 5.60 3.59 -16.88
N GLY A 44 6.16 3.76 -15.68
CA GLY A 44 7.41 3.13 -15.26
C GLY A 44 8.67 3.71 -15.89
N THR A 45 8.57 4.78 -16.70
CA THR A 45 9.72 5.40 -17.39
C THR A 45 10.69 6.10 -16.46
N SER A 46 10.25 6.47 -15.26
CA SER A 46 11.11 7.14 -14.27
C SER A 46 11.47 6.22 -13.11
N LYS A 47 12.61 6.50 -12.47
CA LYS A 47 12.96 5.86 -11.20
C LYS A 47 12.10 6.39 -10.07
N ALA A 48 11.82 5.56 -9.08
CA ALA A 48 11.20 5.98 -7.83
C ALA A 48 12.13 6.95 -7.09
N ILE A 49 11.61 8.11 -6.72
CA ILE A 49 12.33 9.14 -5.99
C ILE A 49 11.60 9.39 -4.67
N THR A 50 12.32 9.30 -3.56
CA THR A 50 11.78 9.62 -2.23
C THR A 50 11.41 11.09 -2.16
N ILE A 51 10.25 11.38 -1.63
CA ILE A 51 9.73 12.73 -1.41
C ILE A 51 9.24 12.86 0.03
N LYS A 52 9.05 14.10 0.49
CA LYS A 52 8.30 14.37 1.70
C LYS A 52 6.81 14.27 1.39
N GLU A 53 6.02 13.81 2.35
CA GLU A 53 4.58 13.63 2.19
C GLU A 53 3.85 14.94 1.90
N ASP A 54 4.24 16.02 2.58
CA ASP A 54 3.66 17.35 2.43
C ASP A 54 3.76 17.97 1.03
N VAL A 55 4.60 17.40 0.16
CA VAL A 55 4.74 17.82 -1.24
C VAL A 55 4.18 16.80 -2.24
N ALA A 56 3.56 15.71 -1.77
CA ALA A 56 3.09 14.64 -2.65
C ALA A 56 2.04 15.11 -3.65
N GLU A 57 1.09 15.92 -3.22
CA GLU A 57 0.03 16.49 -4.08
C GLU A 57 0.61 17.31 -5.23
N LYS A 58 1.67 18.07 -4.97
CA LYS A 58 2.35 18.85 -6.01
C LYS A 58 2.90 18.00 -7.15
N TYR A 59 3.26 16.76 -6.87
CA TYR A 59 3.76 15.84 -7.89
C TYR A 59 2.64 15.05 -8.57
N ASN A 60 1.48 14.92 -7.93
CA ASN A 60 0.32 14.24 -8.47
C ASN A 60 -0.70 15.20 -9.08
N ASP A 61 -0.28 16.34 -9.58
CA ASP A 61 -1.10 17.30 -10.30
C ASP A 61 -1.07 17.05 -11.82
N ASP A 62 -1.95 17.77 -12.55
CA ASP A 62 -2.08 17.64 -14.00
C ASP A 62 -0.81 18.07 -14.78
N ALA A 63 0.04 18.89 -14.17
CA ALA A 63 1.28 19.35 -14.79
C ALA A 63 2.43 18.34 -14.66
N ASN A 64 2.49 17.64 -13.52
CA ASN A 64 3.61 16.75 -13.20
C ASN A 64 3.31 15.27 -13.48
N GLN A 65 2.08 14.82 -13.26
CA GLN A 65 1.58 13.48 -13.56
C GLN A 65 2.43 12.35 -12.96
N TYR A 66 2.86 12.49 -11.70
CA TYR A 66 3.53 11.41 -10.98
C TYR A 66 2.54 10.61 -10.16
N ALA A 67 2.65 9.30 -10.20
CA ALA A 67 2.02 8.44 -9.23
C ALA A 67 2.75 8.51 -7.89
N ILE A 68 2.00 8.45 -6.81
CA ILE A 68 2.50 8.49 -5.45
C ILE A 68 2.44 7.07 -4.85
N PHE A 69 3.54 6.65 -4.27
CA PHE A 69 3.70 5.34 -3.65
C PHE A 69 4.23 5.48 -2.23
N PHE A 70 4.03 4.46 -1.42
CA PHE A 70 4.66 4.37 -0.11
C PHE A 70 5.16 2.95 0.17
N THR A 71 6.05 2.82 1.13
CA THR A 71 6.52 1.51 1.62
C THR A 71 5.97 1.27 3.02
N PRO A 72 5.11 0.24 3.24
CA PRO A 72 4.58 -0.06 4.57
C PRO A 72 5.66 -0.43 5.60
N ASN A 73 6.72 -1.09 5.14
CA ASN A 73 7.90 -1.44 5.95
C ASN A 73 9.05 -0.48 5.61
N GLY A 74 8.89 0.80 5.95
CA GLY A 74 9.73 1.89 5.45
C GLY A 74 10.98 2.20 6.25
N ASN A 75 11.20 1.55 7.40
CA ASN A 75 12.38 1.82 8.22
C ASN A 75 13.64 1.22 7.58
N PHE A 76 14.32 2.02 6.77
CA PHE A 76 15.58 1.65 6.14
C PHE A 76 16.74 2.33 6.85
N GLN A 77 17.83 1.59 7.10
CA GLN A 77 19.06 2.19 7.58
C GLN A 77 19.47 3.34 6.66
N LYS A 78 19.93 4.44 7.25
CA LYS A 78 20.30 5.69 6.56
C LYS A 78 21.40 5.44 5.51
N SER A 79 21.06 4.93 4.38
CA SER A 79 21.90 4.84 3.20
C SER A 79 21.30 5.67 2.07
N TRP A 80 21.24 6.99 2.26
CA TRP A 80 20.89 7.96 1.20
C TRP A 80 19.59 7.66 0.44
N GLY A 81 18.55 7.22 1.16
CA GLY A 81 17.23 6.97 0.58
C GLY A 81 17.15 5.76 -0.38
N ILE A 82 18.18 4.92 -0.42
CA ILE A 82 18.15 3.72 -1.27
C ILE A 82 17.41 2.61 -0.54
N ARG A 83 16.20 2.34 -1.01
CA ARG A 83 15.38 1.22 -0.61
C ARG A 83 16.01 -0.09 -1.09
N ARG A 84 16.55 -0.88 -0.18
CA ARG A 84 17.11 -2.21 -0.46
C ARG A 84 16.70 -3.19 0.62
N LYS A 85 16.56 -4.47 0.28
CA LYS A 85 16.21 -5.52 1.25
C LYS A 85 17.15 -5.60 2.44
N ASN A 86 18.44 -5.39 2.21
CA ASN A 86 19.47 -5.42 3.25
C ASN A 86 19.54 -4.15 4.10
N THR A 87 18.77 -3.12 3.77
CA THR A 87 18.71 -1.88 4.56
C THR A 87 17.42 -1.77 5.37
N ALA A 88 16.42 -2.64 5.13
CA ALA A 88 15.23 -2.71 5.96
C ALA A 88 15.60 -3.18 7.37
N THR A 89 15.20 -2.43 8.40
CA THR A 89 15.55 -2.71 9.79
C THR A 89 14.46 -3.46 10.53
N GLU A 90 13.20 -3.16 10.23
CA GLU A 90 12.06 -3.71 10.92
C GLU A 90 10.93 -4.11 9.97
N ILE A 91 10.11 -5.03 10.41
CA ILE A 91 8.90 -5.49 9.73
C ILE A 91 7.72 -5.07 10.58
N TYR A 92 6.85 -4.23 10.02
CA TYR A 92 5.64 -3.72 10.68
C TYR A 92 4.39 -4.43 10.21
N CYS A 93 4.41 -4.98 9.00
CA CYS A 93 3.25 -5.67 8.46
C CYS A 93 3.59 -6.68 7.37
N PHE A 94 2.66 -7.61 7.17
CA PHE A 94 2.47 -8.27 5.90
C PHE A 94 1.48 -7.46 5.07
N CYS A 95 1.64 -7.45 3.77
CA CYS A 95 0.73 -6.73 2.89
C CYS A 95 0.53 -7.49 1.58
N ILE A 96 -0.63 -7.34 1.03
CA ILE A 96 -1.00 -7.89 -0.27
C ILE A 96 -1.67 -6.79 -1.09
N ASP A 97 -1.44 -6.89 -2.39
CA ASP A 97 -2.00 -6.01 -3.41
C ASP A 97 -2.79 -6.88 -4.38
N ARG A 98 -4.06 -6.60 -4.54
CA ARG A 98 -4.95 -7.34 -5.41
C ARG A 98 -5.53 -6.44 -6.48
N ASP A 99 -5.13 -6.72 -7.72
CA ASP A 99 -5.66 -6.10 -8.93
C ASP A 99 -6.89 -6.89 -9.41
N ASP A 100 -8.05 -6.52 -8.93
CA ASP A 100 -9.31 -7.06 -9.45
C ASP A 100 -9.88 -6.12 -10.52
N THR A 101 -10.54 -6.70 -11.51
CA THR A 101 -11.39 -5.88 -12.38
C THR A 101 -12.58 -5.35 -11.58
N PRO A 102 -13.11 -4.15 -11.89
CA PRO A 102 -14.23 -3.55 -11.17
C PRO A 102 -15.42 -4.49 -10.94
N ASN A 103 -15.68 -5.39 -11.89
CA ASN A 103 -16.81 -6.33 -11.84
C ASN A 103 -16.54 -7.57 -11.00
N ASN A 104 -15.35 -7.73 -10.40
CA ASN A 104 -14.96 -8.95 -9.68
C ASN A 104 -14.36 -8.68 -8.31
N LYS A 105 -14.71 -7.55 -7.68
CA LYS A 105 -14.32 -7.24 -6.31
C LYS A 105 -14.98 -8.19 -5.33
N THR A 106 -14.30 -9.25 -4.97
CA THR A 106 -14.76 -10.18 -3.93
C THR A 106 -14.21 -9.76 -2.58
N LYS A 107 -15.04 -9.82 -1.55
CA LYS A 107 -14.63 -9.59 -0.14
C LYS A 107 -13.88 -10.82 0.37
N PHE A 108 -12.73 -11.13 -0.24
CA PHE A 108 -11.91 -12.31 0.01
C PHE A 108 -11.52 -12.50 1.48
N TRP A 109 -11.46 -11.40 2.23
CA TRP A 109 -11.10 -11.43 3.66
C TRP A 109 -12.20 -12.06 4.53
N LEU A 110 -13.43 -12.22 4.03
CA LEU A 110 -14.50 -12.85 4.80
C LEU A 110 -14.27 -14.34 5.02
N ASP A 111 -13.65 -14.99 4.05
CA ASP A 111 -13.36 -16.44 4.10
C ASP A 111 -11.94 -16.74 4.57
N PHE A 112 -11.14 -15.71 4.81
CA PHE A 112 -9.76 -15.89 5.25
C PHE A 112 -9.70 -16.03 6.77
N PRO A 113 -9.04 -17.09 7.30
CA PRO A 113 -9.07 -17.40 8.73
C PRO A 113 -8.40 -16.34 9.61
N LEU A 114 -7.53 -15.51 9.02
CA LEU A 114 -6.86 -14.42 9.72
C LEU A 114 -7.25 -13.08 9.08
N HIS A 115 -8.20 -12.39 9.69
CA HIS A 115 -8.68 -11.11 9.17
C HIS A 115 -7.56 -10.07 9.10
N PRO A 116 -7.46 -9.29 8.02
CA PRO A 116 -6.53 -8.17 7.95
C PRO A 116 -6.79 -7.13 9.04
N SER A 117 -5.75 -6.51 9.52
CA SER A 117 -5.85 -5.38 10.48
C SER A 117 -6.37 -4.12 9.80
N LEU A 118 -6.07 -3.95 8.53
CA LEU A 118 -6.47 -2.81 7.71
C LEU A 118 -6.72 -3.27 6.27
N ILE A 119 -7.79 -2.78 5.68
CA ILE A 119 -8.08 -2.92 4.26
C ILE A 119 -8.21 -1.52 3.67
N VAL A 120 -7.47 -1.27 2.60
CA VAL A 120 -7.59 -0.06 1.80
C VAL A 120 -8.20 -0.45 0.48
N GLU A 121 -9.39 0.04 0.24
CA GLU A 121 -10.10 -0.16 -1.01
C GLU A 121 -9.85 1.04 -1.92
N THR A 122 -9.50 0.74 -3.17
CA THR A 122 -9.36 1.73 -4.24
C THR A 122 -10.31 1.37 -5.39
N TYR A 123 -10.43 2.22 -6.39
CA TYR A 123 -11.31 1.97 -7.52
C TYR A 123 -11.08 0.60 -8.19
N ARG A 124 -9.82 0.18 -8.31
CA ARG A 124 -9.46 -1.07 -9.00
C ARG A 124 -8.91 -2.15 -8.07
N TRP A 125 -8.41 -1.79 -6.87
CA TRP A 125 -7.58 -2.65 -6.06
C TRP A 125 -8.01 -2.69 -4.62
N TYR A 126 -7.54 -3.73 -3.95
CA TYR A 126 -7.50 -3.82 -2.50
C TYR A 126 -6.06 -3.95 -2.04
N HIS A 127 -5.68 -3.15 -1.06
CA HIS A 127 -4.52 -3.44 -0.26
C HIS A 127 -4.99 -3.97 1.09
N ALA A 128 -4.52 -5.13 1.50
CA ALA A 128 -4.79 -5.64 2.83
C ALA A 128 -3.49 -5.75 3.62
N TYR A 129 -3.55 -5.39 4.89
CA TYR A 129 -2.41 -5.32 5.78
C TYR A 129 -2.69 -6.11 7.04
N TRP A 130 -1.74 -6.95 7.45
CA TRP A 130 -1.69 -7.61 8.75
C TRP A 130 -0.57 -6.96 9.54
N LEU A 131 -0.95 -6.12 10.51
CA LEU A 131 0.01 -5.41 11.34
C LEU A 131 0.68 -6.37 12.32
N ILE A 132 1.96 -6.14 12.58
CA ILE A 132 2.76 -6.89 13.52
C ILE A 132 3.07 -5.96 14.68
N GLU A 133 2.60 -6.33 15.88
CA GLU A 133 2.79 -5.54 17.07
C GLU A 133 3.27 -6.45 18.23
N PRO A 134 4.44 -6.18 18.81
CA PRO A 134 5.42 -5.20 18.36
C PRO A 134 6.07 -5.57 17.03
N SER A 135 6.65 -4.58 16.33
CA SER A 135 7.45 -4.82 15.12
C SER A 135 8.62 -5.76 15.41
N VAL A 136 9.08 -6.47 14.38
CA VAL A 136 10.19 -7.41 14.50
C VAL A 136 11.38 -7.01 13.64
N GLU A 137 12.57 -7.32 14.12
CA GLU A 137 13.81 -7.08 13.38
C GLU A 137 13.83 -7.81 12.04
N CYS A 138 14.08 -7.05 10.97
CA CYS A 138 14.04 -7.58 9.62
C CYS A 138 15.13 -8.63 9.38
N HIS A 139 16.38 -8.35 9.75
CA HIS A 139 17.51 -9.26 9.48
C HIS A 139 17.36 -10.62 10.18
N THR A 140 16.79 -10.66 11.36
CA THR A 140 16.55 -11.89 12.14
C THR A 140 15.35 -12.69 11.61
N HIS A 141 14.35 -12.00 11.05
CA HIS A 141 13.05 -12.60 10.72
C HIS A 141 12.73 -12.61 9.20
N LEU A 142 13.65 -12.14 8.35
CA LEU A 142 13.41 -11.97 6.93
C LEU A 142 12.97 -13.26 6.23
N GLU A 143 13.59 -14.37 6.52
CA GLU A 143 13.25 -15.67 5.92
C GLU A 143 11.84 -16.12 6.32
N LYS A 144 11.52 -16.03 7.62
CA LYS A 144 10.19 -16.36 8.14
C LYS A 144 9.13 -15.42 7.54
N ARG A 145 9.43 -14.14 7.52
CA ARG A 145 8.57 -13.13 6.89
C ARG A 145 8.30 -13.47 5.43
N ASN A 146 9.34 -13.77 4.65
CA ASN A 146 9.20 -14.10 3.24
C ASN A 146 8.40 -15.38 3.03
N ALA A 147 8.55 -16.38 3.89
CA ALA A 147 7.76 -17.61 3.85
C ALA A 147 6.28 -17.32 4.11
N VAL A 148 5.95 -16.55 5.14
CA VAL A 148 4.56 -16.14 5.43
C VAL A 148 3.98 -15.29 4.31
N GLN A 149 4.73 -14.30 3.82
CA GLN A 149 4.29 -13.45 2.73
C GLN A 149 4.06 -14.26 1.44
N LYS A 150 4.94 -15.20 1.14
CA LYS A 150 4.75 -16.11 0.01
C LYS A 150 3.48 -16.95 0.18
N TRP A 151 3.28 -17.51 1.36
CA TRP A 151 2.07 -18.28 1.66
C TRP A 151 0.82 -17.44 1.50
N LEU A 152 0.79 -16.20 2.00
CA LEU A 152 -0.32 -15.28 1.80
C LEU A 152 -0.62 -15.05 0.32
N CYS A 153 0.42 -14.75 -0.49
CA CYS A 153 0.28 -14.55 -1.92
C CYS A 153 -0.22 -15.81 -2.64
N ASP A 154 0.31 -16.97 -2.28
CA ASP A 154 -0.07 -18.26 -2.91
C ASP A 154 -1.49 -18.67 -2.51
N TYR A 155 -1.86 -18.54 -1.24
CA TYR A 155 -3.20 -18.90 -0.74
C TYR A 155 -4.30 -18.04 -1.39
N MET A 156 -3.99 -16.76 -1.61
CA MET A 156 -4.94 -15.79 -2.13
C MET A 156 -4.92 -15.66 -3.66
N TRP A 157 -4.01 -16.36 -4.35
CA TRP A 157 -3.81 -16.26 -5.81
C TRP A 157 -3.43 -14.85 -6.28
N TRP A 158 -2.55 -14.15 -5.54
CA TRP A 158 -2.26 -12.74 -5.71
C TRP A 158 -0.88 -12.43 -6.26
N ASP A 159 -0.64 -11.13 -6.50
CA ASP A 159 0.61 -10.67 -7.10
C ASP A 159 1.84 -11.22 -6.36
N GLN A 160 2.53 -12.13 -7.05
CA GLN A 160 3.75 -12.74 -6.54
C GLN A 160 4.90 -11.73 -6.35
N GLN A 161 4.79 -10.52 -6.90
CA GLN A 161 5.76 -9.46 -6.71
C GLN A 161 5.62 -8.79 -5.33
N ALA A 162 4.49 -8.95 -4.65
CA ALA A 162 4.27 -8.43 -3.29
C ALA A 162 5.13 -9.12 -2.21
N LYS A 163 5.96 -10.10 -2.55
CA LYS A 163 6.82 -10.84 -1.60
C LYS A 163 7.95 -10.01 -0.99
N ASP A 164 8.32 -8.90 -1.61
CA ASP A 164 9.44 -8.09 -1.17
C ASP A 164 9.09 -7.23 0.04
N VAL A 165 9.90 -7.28 1.10
CA VAL A 165 9.74 -6.41 2.30
C VAL A 165 9.80 -4.93 1.94
N THR A 166 10.48 -4.59 0.84
CA THR A 166 10.61 -3.23 0.34
C THR A 166 9.56 -2.86 -0.70
N ARG A 167 8.49 -3.66 -0.84
CA ARG A 167 7.42 -3.38 -1.82
C ARG A 167 6.88 -1.97 -1.62
N MET A 168 6.77 -1.25 -2.72
CA MET A 168 6.01 -0.02 -2.78
C MET A 168 4.58 -0.36 -3.18
N LEU A 169 3.65 0.22 -2.46
CA LEU A 169 2.23 0.19 -2.78
C LEU A 169 1.80 1.59 -3.19
N ARG A 170 0.86 1.67 -4.11
CA ARG A 170 0.31 2.96 -4.50
C ARG A 170 -0.42 3.59 -3.32
N MET A 171 -0.15 4.86 -3.10
CA MET A 171 -0.82 5.60 -2.05
C MET A 171 -2.26 5.88 -2.45
N PRO A 172 -3.25 5.51 -1.64
CA PRO A 172 -4.66 5.70 -1.97
C PRO A 172 -4.99 7.17 -2.23
N TRP A 173 -6.07 7.42 -2.98
CA TRP A 173 -6.64 8.73 -3.32
C TRP A 173 -5.80 9.64 -4.22
N TYR A 174 -4.55 9.32 -4.50
CA TYR A 174 -3.80 10.04 -5.54
C TYR A 174 -4.24 9.61 -6.93
N LYS A 175 -4.20 10.55 -7.88
CA LYS A 175 -4.62 10.30 -9.26
C LYS A 175 -3.77 9.21 -9.93
N TYR A 176 -4.42 8.48 -10.81
CA TYR A 176 -3.78 7.56 -11.77
C TYR A 176 -3.61 8.31 -13.09
N TRP A 177 -2.47 8.12 -13.71
CA TRP A 177 -2.12 8.77 -14.97
C TRP A 177 -1.91 7.74 -16.09
#